data_d07ee7fb89410f134135f6f37b34969a
#
_entry.id   d07ee7fb89410f134135f6f37b34969a
#
_cell.length_a   1.000
_cell.length_b   1.000
_cell.length_c   1.000
_cell.angle_alpha   90.00
_cell.angle_beta   90.00
_cell.angle_gamma   90.00
#
_symmetry.space_group_name_H-M   'P 1'
#
loop_
_entity.id
_entity.type
_entity.pdbx_description
1 polymer ?
#
loop_
_entity_poly.entity_id
_entity_poly.type
_entity_poly.pdbx_seq_one_letter_code
_entity_poly.pdbx_strand_id
1 'polypeptide(L)'
;MLFCAKGDDEEEIHFLIDRKNDYYFVTGKYKSDDRKDSNHPWRGATSGIHLPHHGDREFKKFHENTLFDGELVLDHERDGVVLRYLVFDCMVLDGEDLTQKPFDKRIGRFQEFVYKPLKTALRRYPEEIQYFPFEILFKQMDKPYALHDMFLQKLPNLPHGNDGLIFTCKETPYVMGTDEHILKWKPAHENSIDFRLKLGSFPTMIEDGDEMEDFDGKPNFELEVFYGNTSYGDFATLYIDDADWAAMKHASIRDRKPLDGRIIECWLEQPAYGESRWRFKRENDGTPRFRDDKHDANHISTVEKVIQSIEDAVSQEDLIAHEYDIMKAWKRRHPEEEAAKRRQAEAARAGPPRAPPQNGHT
;
A
#
# COMPACT_ATOMS: atom_id res chain seq x y z
N MET A 1 5.62 -9.40 -0.11
CA MET A 1 4.98 -10.72 -0.31
C MET A 1 5.02 -11.53 0.96
N LEU A 2 4.07 -12.44 1.18
CA LEU A 2 4.06 -13.41 2.30
C LEU A 2 4.20 -14.81 1.71
N PHE A 3 5.25 -15.53 2.13
CA PHE A 3 5.53 -16.90 1.73
C PHE A 3 5.26 -17.86 2.90
N CYS A 4 4.50 -18.91 2.65
CA CYS A 4 4.17 -19.95 3.59
C CYS A 4 4.88 -21.24 3.17
N ALA A 5 5.65 -21.81 4.07
CA ALA A 5 6.45 -23.00 3.84
C ALA A 5 6.32 -23.98 5.01
N LYS A 6 6.85 -25.16 4.79
CA LYS A 6 7.01 -26.20 5.79
C LYS A 6 8.49 -26.30 6.16
N GLY A 7 8.81 -26.22 7.44
CA GLY A 7 10.15 -26.34 7.95
C GLY A 7 10.63 -27.79 8.07
N ASP A 8 11.88 -27.98 8.51
CA ASP A 8 12.52 -29.29 8.62
C ASP A 8 11.83 -30.22 9.63
N ASP A 9 11.27 -29.64 10.71
CA ASP A 9 10.50 -30.36 11.74
C ASP A 9 8.99 -30.46 11.40
N GLU A 10 8.65 -30.29 10.13
CA GLU A 10 7.27 -30.31 9.61
C GLU A 10 6.39 -29.14 10.16
N GLU A 11 6.98 -28.15 10.79
CA GLU A 11 6.30 -26.98 11.32
C GLU A 11 5.92 -25.96 10.22
N GLU A 12 4.88 -25.19 10.47
CA GLU A 12 4.47 -24.09 9.61
C GLU A 12 5.36 -22.87 9.84
N ILE A 13 6.03 -22.40 8.79
CA ILE A 13 6.92 -21.24 8.80
C ILE A 13 6.51 -20.22 7.76
N HIS A 14 6.79 -18.95 8.06
CA HIS A 14 6.44 -17.84 7.20
C HIS A 14 7.58 -16.86 7.01
N PHE A 15 7.66 -16.29 5.81
CA PHE A 15 8.61 -15.24 5.46
C PHE A 15 7.86 -14.07 4.84
N LEU A 16 8.19 -12.86 5.27
CA LEU A 16 7.88 -11.66 4.51
C LEU A 16 9.03 -11.42 3.53
N ILE A 17 8.69 -11.07 2.29
CA ILE A 17 9.66 -10.78 1.23
C ILE A 17 9.38 -9.37 0.73
N ASP A 18 10.37 -8.51 0.78
CA ASP A 18 10.25 -7.12 0.35
C ASP A 18 10.52 -6.92 -1.16
N ARG A 19 10.50 -5.66 -1.62
CA ARG A 19 10.75 -5.32 -3.04
C ARG A 19 12.21 -5.50 -3.46
N LYS A 20 13.14 -5.65 -2.51
CA LYS A 20 14.56 -5.93 -2.77
C LYS A 20 14.85 -7.43 -2.80
N ASN A 21 13.83 -8.25 -2.59
CA ASN A 21 13.90 -9.69 -2.38
C ASN A 21 14.67 -10.07 -1.09
N ASP A 22 14.65 -9.21 -0.08
CA ASP A 22 15.13 -9.56 1.25
C ASP A 22 14.05 -10.37 1.98
N TYR A 23 14.49 -11.44 2.67
CA TYR A 23 13.62 -12.38 3.36
C TYR A 23 13.65 -12.12 4.86
N TYR A 24 12.50 -11.88 5.44
CA TYR A 24 12.33 -11.66 6.87
C TYR A 24 11.54 -12.82 7.47
N PHE A 25 12.21 -13.60 8.30
CA PHE A 25 11.54 -14.69 9.02
C PHE A 25 10.52 -14.14 10.00
N VAL A 26 9.29 -14.63 9.91
CA VAL A 26 8.20 -14.19 10.78
C VAL A 26 8.24 -14.97 12.06
N THR A 27 8.31 -14.28 13.19
CA THR A 27 8.25 -14.87 14.53
C THR A 27 6.98 -14.43 15.26
N GLY A 28 6.34 -15.36 15.97
CA GLY A 28 5.16 -15.05 16.78
C GLY A 28 5.49 -14.13 17.96
N LYS A 29 4.45 -13.49 18.49
CA LYS A 29 4.56 -12.61 19.67
C LYS A 29 4.98 -13.35 20.95
N TYR A 30 4.74 -14.65 21.01
CA TYR A 30 5.00 -15.49 22.18
C TYR A 30 5.87 -16.70 21.79
N LYS A 31 6.65 -17.21 22.74
CA LYS A 31 7.46 -18.41 22.53
C LYS A 31 6.55 -19.64 22.35
N SER A 32 6.98 -20.57 21.51
CA SER A 32 6.24 -21.83 21.24
C SER A 32 5.87 -22.64 22.48
N ASP A 33 6.55 -22.40 23.61
CA ASP A 33 6.32 -23.05 24.90
C ASP A 33 4.97 -22.70 25.55
N ASP A 34 4.37 -21.57 25.18
CA ASP A 34 3.10 -21.11 25.79
C ASP A 34 1.88 -21.85 25.21
N ARG A 35 2.05 -22.61 24.10
CA ARG A 35 1.03 -23.44 23.46
C ARG A 35 1.12 -24.92 23.85
N LYS A 36 1.48 -25.24 25.07
CA LYS A 36 1.77 -26.62 25.51
C LYS A 36 0.58 -27.56 25.58
N ASP A 37 -0.64 -27.11 25.34
CA ASP A 37 -1.79 -27.98 25.31
C ASP A 37 -1.73 -28.93 24.10
N SER A 38 -1.53 -30.23 24.39
CA SER A 38 -1.18 -31.26 23.40
C SER A 38 -2.26 -31.55 22.35
N ASN A 39 -3.44 -30.96 22.48
CA ASN A 39 -4.59 -31.16 21.59
C ASN A 39 -4.93 -29.99 20.68
N HIS A 40 -4.20 -28.85 20.75
CA HIS A 40 -4.52 -27.70 19.94
C HIS A 40 -4.13 -27.93 18.47
N PRO A 41 -5.02 -27.66 17.48
CA PRO A 41 -4.75 -27.94 16.07
C PRO A 41 -3.56 -27.14 15.50
N TRP A 42 -3.21 -26.00 16.10
CA TRP A 42 -2.16 -25.07 15.62
C TRP A 42 -0.81 -25.26 16.34
N ARG A 43 -0.58 -26.48 16.80
CA ARG A 43 0.65 -26.83 17.45
C ARG A 43 1.82 -26.81 16.44
N GLY A 44 2.84 -26.02 16.72
CA GLY A 44 4.08 -25.98 15.94
C GLY A 44 4.24 -24.83 14.98
N ALA A 45 3.27 -23.90 14.85
CA ALA A 45 3.47 -22.70 14.05
C ALA A 45 4.47 -21.74 14.72
N THR A 46 5.72 -21.77 14.29
CA THR A 46 6.81 -20.93 14.83
C THR A 46 6.52 -19.43 14.68
N SER A 47 5.86 -19.06 13.59
CA SER A 47 5.47 -17.67 13.32
C SER A 47 4.29 -17.17 14.16
N GLY A 48 3.60 -18.07 14.88
CA GLY A 48 2.32 -17.76 15.51
C GLY A 48 1.14 -17.71 14.55
N ILE A 49 1.36 -17.58 13.25
CA ILE A 49 0.34 -17.62 12.20
C ILE A 49 0.06 -19.07 11.85
N HIS A 50 -1.23 -19.39 11.66
CA HIS A 50 -1.65 -20.64 11.08
C HIS A 50 -2.63 -20.37 9.95
N LEU A 51 -2.32 -20.88 8.75
CA LEU A 51 -3.15 -20.80 7.57
C LEU A 51 -3.76 -22.18 7.26
N PRO A 52 -4.93 -22.50 7.81
CA PRO A 52 -5.49 -23.84 7.73
C PRO A 52 -5.85 -24.19 6.29
N HIS A 53 -5.41 -25.36 5.85
CA HIS A 53 -5.70 -25.90 4.53
C HIS A 53 -7.21 -26.16 4.37
N HIS A 54 -7.80 -25.70 3.29
CA HIS A 54 -9.23 -25.77 3.01
C HIS A 54 -9.83 -27.19 2.99
N GLY A 55 -9.01 -28.20 2.72
CA GLY A 55 -9.41 -29.61 2.72
C GLY A 55 -9.43 -30.25 4.10
N ASP A 56 -9.00 -29.52 5.16
CA ASP A 56 -8.95 -30.07 6.52
C ASP A 56 -9.94 -29.38 7.44
N ARG A 57 -11.01 -30.11 7.83
CA ARG A 57 -12.04 -29.61 8.75
C ARG A 57 -11.60 -29.50 10.21
N GLU A 58 -10.50 -30.14 10.55
CA GLU A 58 -9.93 -30.09 11.91
C GLU A 58 -8.89 -29.00 12.08
N PHE A 59 -8.53 -28.30 11.00
CA PHE A 59 -7.54 -27.20 10.94
C PHE A 59 -6.15 -27.62 11.44
N LYS A 60 -5.75 -28.87 11.21
CA LYS A 60 -4.41 -29.39 11.56
C LYS A 60 -3.40 -29.23 10.44
N LYS A 61 -3.89 -29.27 9.19
CA LYS A 61 -3.05 -29.07 8.00
C LYS A 61 -3.03 -27.59 7.65
N PHE A 62 -1.91 -27.14 7.14
CA PHE A 62 -1.70 -25.75 6.70
C PHE A 62 -1.35 -25.70 5.21
N HIS A 63 -1.38 -24.49 4.64
CA HIS A 63 -0.94 -24.22 3.30
C HIS A 63 0.59 -24.19 3.25
N GLU A 64 1.21 -24.96 2.36
CA GLU A 64 2.64 -24.97 2.12
C GLU A 64 2.97 -24.57 0.68
N ASN A 65 4.20 -24.12 0.42
CA ASN A 65 4.62 -23.65 -0.90
C ASN A 65 3.63 -22.65 -1.50
N THR A 66 3.23 -21.69 -0.68
CA THR A 66 2.16 -20.74 -1.01
C THR A 66 2.69 -19.32 -0.92
N LEU A 67 2.40 -18.50 -1.94
CA LEU A 67 2.91 -17.13 -2.06
C LEU A 67 1.78 -16.15 -2.35
N PHE A 68 1.61 -15.18 -1.45
CA PHE A 68 0.66 -14.08 -1.57
C PHE A 68 1.37 -12.76 -1.82
N ASP A 69 0.76 -11.91 -2.66
CA ASP A 69 1.15 -10.52 -2.73
C ASP A 69 0.23 -9.67 -1.85
N GLY A 70 0.82 -8.69 -1.17
CA GLY A 70 0.10 -7.91 -0.19
C GLY A 70 0.92 -6.75 0.35
N GLU A 71 0.31 -6.01 1.25
CA GLU A 71 0.91 -4.85 1.90
C GLU A 71 0.76 -4.94 3.41
N LEU A 72 1.87 -4.70 4.12
CA LEU A 72 1.87 -4.61 5.57
C LEU A 72 1.57 -3.17 5.98
N VAL A 73 0.48 -2.96 6.69
CA VAL A 73 0.00 -1.62 7.08
C VAL A 73 -0.17 -1.50 8.59
N LEU A 74 -0.01 -0.29 9.10
CA LEU A 74 -0.33 0.07 10.48
C LEU A 74 -1.68 0.77 10.50
N ASP A 75 -2.70 0.06 11.00
CA ASP A 75 -4.04 0.60 11.17
C ASP A 75 -4.16 1.31 12.52
N HIS A 76 -4.52 2.58 12.48
CA HIS A 76 -4.77 3.40 13.66
C HIS A 76 -6.23 3.30 14.05
N GLU A 77 -6.52 2.48 15.05
CA GLU A 77 -7.86 2.28 15.59
C GLU A 77 -8.05 3.05 16.91
N ARG A 78 -9.29 3.08 17.41
CA ARG A 78 -9.61 3.77 18.68
C ARG A 78 -8.83 3.22 19.86
N ASP A 79 -8.58 1.92 19.86
CA ASP A 79 -7.99 1.19 20.99
C ASP A 79 -6.47 0.95 20.81
N GLY A 80 -5.88 1.50 19.74
CA GLY A 80 -4.44 1.39 19.49
C GLY A 80 -4.08 1.16 18.03
N VAL A 81 -2.83 0.75 17.81
CA VAL A 81 -2.30 0.48 16.46
C VAL A 81 -2.29 -1.03 16.23
N VAL A 82 -2.86 -1.46 15.11
CA VAL A 82 -2.91 -2.87 14.70
C VAL A 82 -2.09 -3.05 13.43
N LEU A 83 -1.17 -4.01 13.43
CA LEU A 83 -0.41 -4.37 12.25
C LEU A 83 -1.21 -5.37 11.42
N ARG A 84 -1.43 -5.08 10.12
CA ARG A 84 -2.22 -5.89 9.20
C ARG A 84 -1.48 -6.17 7.90
N TYR A 85 -1.59 -7.39 7.42
CA TYR A 85 -1.16 -7.78 6.09
C TYR A 85 -2.37 -7.89 5.17
N LEU A 86 -2.50 -6.92 4.25
CA LEU A 86 -3.60 -6.82 3.31
C LEU A 86 -3.25 -7.57 2.04
N VAL A 87 -3.80 -8.78 1.87
CA VAL A 87 -3.56 -9.60 0.67
C VAL A 87 -4.39 -9.08 -0.49
N PHE A 88 -3.74 -8.80 -1.62
CA PHE A 88 -4.40 -8.33 -2.83
C PHE A 88 -4.14 -9.21 -4.07
N ASP A 89 -3.21 -10.19 -4.02
CA ASP A 89 -3.02 -11.19 -5.07
C ASP A 89 -2.52 -12.52 -4.51
N CYS A 90 -2.64 -13.60 -5.30
CA CYS A 90 -2.17 -14.95 -4.97
C CYS A 90 -1.41 -15.52 -6.15
N MET A 91 -0.10 -15.68 -6.00
CA MET A 91 0.80 -16.10 -7.06
C MET A 91 0.99 -17.60 -7.11
N VAL A 92 1.10 -18.23 -5.94
CA VAL A 92 1.26 -19.68 -5.79
C VAL A 92 0.36 -20.16 -4.66
N LEU A 93 -0.33 -21.26 -4.84
CA LEU A 93 -1.15 -21.89 -3.82
C LEU A 93 -0.87 -23.39 -3.78
N ASP A 94 -0.36 -23.88 -2.65
CA ASP A 94 0.00 -25.28 -2.41
C ASP A 94 0.87 -25.87 -3.55
N GLY A 95 1.86 -25.09 -4.01
CA GLY A 95 2.77 -25.44 -5.11
C GLY A 95 2.17 -25.25 -6.52
N GLU A 96 0.87 -24.94 -6.68
CA GLU A 96 0.31 -24.60 -7.98
C GLU A 96 0.64 -23.15 -8.35
N ASP A 97 1.37 -22.96 -9.46
CA ASP A 97 1.63 -21.63 -10.03
C ASP A 97 0.31 -21.07 -10.63
N LEU A 98 -0.12 -19.93 -10.10
CA LEU A 98 -1.32 -19.23 -10.53
C LEU A 98 -1.01 -18.01 -11.40
N THR A 99 0.26 -17.65 -11.60
CA THR A 99 0.66 -16.39 -12.25
C THR A 99 0.07 -16.21 -13.65
N GLN A 100 -0.11 -17.32 -14.38
CA GLN A 100 -0.71 -17.29 -15.73
C GLN A 100 -2.25 -17.25 -15.74
N LYS A 101 -2.89 -17.35 -14.56
CA LYS A 101 -4.35 -17.23 -14.46
C LYS A 101 -4.77 -15.77 -14.41
N PRO A 102 -6.00 -15.42 -14.86
CA PRO A 102 -6.59 -14.10 -14.68
C PRO A 102 -6.60 -13.69 -13.19
N PHE A 103 -6.47 -12.39 -12.93
CA PHE A 103 -6.45 -11.83 -11.57
C PHE A 103 -7.67 -12.27 -10.74
N ASP A 104 -8.88 -12.21 -11.30
CA ASP A 104 -10.11 -12.63 -10.61
C ASP A 104 -10.06 -14.11 -10.15
N LYS A 105 -9.36 -14.96 -10.88
CA LYS A 105 -9.18 -16.38 -10.52
C LYS A 105 -8.13 -16.55 -9.44
N ARG A 106 -7.04 -15.80 -9.51
CA ARG A 106 -5.98 -15.85 -8.50
C ARG A 106 -6.51 -15.40 -7.13
N ILE A 107 -7.12 -14.21 -7.08
CA ILE A 107 -7.62 -13.67 -5.82
C ILE A 107 -8.85 -14.43 -5.30
N GLY A 108 -9.68 -14.96 -6.19
CA GLY A 108 -10.80 -15.82 -5.83
C GLY A 108 -10.36 -17.11 -5.13
N ARG A 109 -9.22 -17.69 -5.55
CA ARG A 109 -8.64 -18.85 -4.87
C ARG A 109 -8.15 -18.51 -3.45
N PHE A 110 -7.49 -17.38 -3.29
CA PHE A 110 -7.14 -16.91 -1.94
C PHE A 110 -8.36 -16.79 -1.05
N GLN A 111 -9.43 -16.15 -1.54
CA GLN A 111 -10.65 -15.97 -0.76
C GLN A 111 -11.29 -17.29 -0.34
N GLU A 112 -11.46 -18.24 -1.27
CA GLU A 112 -12.16 -19.49 -0.99
C GLU A 112 -11.31 -20.51 -0.22
N PHE A 113 -10.04 -20.63 -0.57
CA PHE A 113 -9.24 -21.73 -0.08
C PHE A 113 -8.36 -21.35 1.12
N VAL A 114 -8.05 -20.06 1.30
CA VAL A 114 -7.18 -19.59 2.40
C VAL A 114 -7.96 -18.72 3.38
N TYR A 115 -8.54 -17.62 2.91
CA TYR A 115 -9.12 -16.61 3.80
C TYR A 115 -10.39 -17.08 4.49
N LYS A 116 -11.26 -17.77 3.79
CA LYS A 116 -12.51 -18.33 4.36
C LYS A 116 -12.25 -19.43 5.39
N PRO A 117 -11.36 -20.41 5.16
CA PRO A 117 -10.92 -21.36 6.20
C PRO A 117 -10.28 -20.66 7.39
N LEU A 118 -9.38 -19.71 7.20
CA LEU A 118 -8.76 -18.92 8.27
C LEU A 118 -9.83 -18.22 9.14
N LYS A 119 -10.76 -17.53 8.52
CA LYS A 119 -11.88 -16.89 9.26
C LYS A 119 -12.74 -17.88 10.01
N THR A 120 -12.95 -19.07 9.47
CA THR A 120 -13.73 -20.11 10.11
C THR A 120 -12.98 -20.68 11.33
N ALA A 121 -11.67 -20.87 11.18
CA ALA A 121 -10.82 -21.33 12.26
C ALA A 121 -10.72 -20.29 13.40
N LEU A 122 -10.50 -19.02 13.09
CA LEU A 122 -10.46 -17.93 14.07
C LEU A 122 -11.81 -17.68 14.78
N ARG A 123 -12.94 -17.99 14.14
CA ARG A 123 -14.25 -17.98 14.84
C ARG A 123 -14.39 -19.13 15.82
N ARG A 124 -13.79 -20.28 15.53
CA ARG A 124 -13.82 -21.47 16.42
C ARG A 124 -12.81 -21.34 17.56
N TYR A 125 -11.69 -20.66 17.32
CA TYR A 125 -10.57 -20.47 18.24
C TYR A 125 -10.17 -18.99 18.27
N PRO A 126 -11.01 -18.10 18.82
CA PRO A 126 -10.77 -16.64 18.78
C PRO A 126 -9.54 -16.22 19.59
N GLU A 127 -9.13 -17.00 20.57
CA GLU A 127 -7.93 -16.78 21.38
C GLU A 127 -6.63 -16.86 20.57
N GLU A 128 -6.64 -17.48 19.40
CA GLU A 128 -5.45 -17.65 18.59
C GLU A 128 -4.95 -16.37 17.94
N ILE A 129 -5.83 -15.40 17.72
CA ILE A 129 -5.45 -14.13 17.10
C ILE A 129 -4.37 -13.39 17.90
N GLN A 130 -4.31 -13.58 19.22
CA GLN A 130 -3.30 -12.96 20.07
C GLN A 130 -1.87 -13.40 19.76
N TYR A 131 -1.69 -14.57 19.15
CA TYR A 131 -0.37 -15.11 18.78
C TYR A 131 0.11 -14.58 17.43
N PHE A 132 -0.78 -14.05 16.60
CA PHE A 132 -0.42 -13.52 15.28
C PHE A 132 0.42 -12.25 15.44
N PRO A 133 1.58 -12.15 14.78
CA PRO A 133 2.36 -10.93 14.77
C PRO A 133 1.64 -9.79 14.02
N PHE A 134 0.80 -10.13 13.06
CA PHE A 134 -0.08 -9.25 12.30
C PHE A 134 -1.35 -10.00 11.88
N GLU A 135 -2.44 -9.27 11.70
CA GLU A 135 -3.67 -9.83 11.15
C GLU A 135 -3.55 -10.01 9.64
N ILE A 136 -4.09 -11.10 9.10
CA ILE A 136 -4.15 -11.33 7.65
C ILE A 136 -5.56 -11.05 7.17
N LEU A 137 -5.68 -10.05 6.29
CA LEU A 137 -6.96 -9.64 5.72
C LEU A 137 -6.92 -9.68 4.20
N PHE A 138 -8.07 -9.95 3.62
CA PHE A 138 -8.29 -9.75 2.20
C PHE A 138 -8.51 -8.26 1.92
N LYS A 139 -7.69 -7.67 1.03
CA LYS A 139 -7.91 -6.30 0.56
C LYS A 139 -9.09 -6.28 -0.39
N GLN A 140 -10.22 -5.80 0.11
CA GLN A 140 -11.43 -5.72 -0.70
C GLN A 140 -11.25 -4.72 -1.83
N MET A 141 -11.68 -5.11 -3.03
CA MET A 141 -11.66 -4.27 -4.22
C MET A 141 -13.07 -4.01 -4.69
N ASP A 142 -13.29 -2.81 -5.17
CA ASP A 142 -14.56 -2.36 -5.71
C ASP A 142 -14.57 -2.35 -7.23
N LYS A 143 -15.74 -2.21 -7.81
CA LYS A 143 -15.87 -2.02 -9.24
C LYS A 143 -15.34 -0.64 -9.65
N PRO A 144 -14.76 -0.47 -10.84
CA PRO A 144 -14.14 0.79 -11.27
C PRO A 144 -15.14 1.96 -11.40
N TYR A 145 -16.40 1.73 -11.21
CA TYR A 145 -17.48 2.71 -11.20
C TYR A 145 -18.07 2.95 -9.80
N ALA A 146 -17.36 2.62 -8.74
CA ALA A 146 -17.70 2.95 -7.35
C ALA A 146 -16.84 4.12 -6.86
N LEU A 147 -16.53 5.08 -7.72
CA LEU A 147 -15.57 6.17 -7.45
C LEU A 147 -16.11 7.16 -6.43
N HIS A 148 -17.38 7.53 -6.58
CA HIS A 148 -18.03 8.45 -5.64
C HIS A 148 -18.01 7.88 -4.20
N ASP A 149 -18.40 6.61 -4.02
CA ASP A 149 -18.35 5.92 -2.73
C ASP A 149 -16.91 5.78 -2.21
N MET A 150 -15.98 5.46 -3.11
CA MET A 150 -14.56 5.31 -2.78
C MET A 150 -13.99 6.61 -2.22
N PHE A 151 -14.15 7.73 -2.91
CA PHE A 151 -13.58 9.01 -2.52
C PHE A 151 -14.27 9.66 -1.32
N LEU A 152 -15.59 9.54 -1.21
CA LEU A 152 -16.35 10.26 -0.18
C LEU A 152 -16.61 9.43 1.08
N GLN A 153 -16.53 8.09 0.99
CA GLN A 153 -16.84 7.23 2.13
C GLN A 153 -15.66 6.35 2.53
N LYS A 154 -14.99 5.67 1.58
CA LYS A 154 -14.00 4.64 1.93
C LYS A 154 -12.63 5.22 2.24
N LEU A 155 -12.06 6.02 1.34
CA LEU A 155 -10.73 6.60 1.53
C LEU A 155 -10.62 7.46 2.80
N PRO A 156 -11.59 8.37 3.10
CA PRO A 156 -11.50 9.19 4.32
C PRO A 156 -11.61 8.40 5.63
N ASN A 157 -12.16 7.18 5.57
CA ASN A 157 -12.37 6.31 6.73
C ASN A 157 -11.35 5.16 6.82
N LEU A 158 -10.33 5.14 5.96
CA LEU A 158 -9.26 4.16 6.10
C LEU A 158 -8.48 4.41 7.39
N PRO A 159 -8.16 3.36 8.16
CA PRO A 159 -7.40 3.49 9.39
C PRO A 159 -5.89 3.70 9.15
N HIS A 160 -5.44 3.61 7.91
CA HIS A 160 -4.07 3.87 7.46
C HIS A 160 -4.05 4.92 6.35
N GLY A 161 -2.88 5.53 6.11
CA GLY A 161 -2.69 6.46 5.00
C GLY A 161 -2.83 5.79 3.64
N ASN A 162 -3.15 6.59 2.62
CA ASN A 162 -3.17 6.16 1.22
C ASN A 162 -2.63 7.28 0.35
N ASP A 163 -2.13 6.93 -0.83
CA ASP A 163 -1.59 7.87 -1.83
C ASP A 163 -2.41 7.89 -3.13
N GLY A 164 -3.62 7.32 -3.11
CA GLY A 164 -4.52 7.31 -4.25
C GLY A 164 -5.17 5.97 -4.53
N LEU A 165 -5.44 5.68 -5.81
CA LEU A 165 -6.15 4.49 -6.27
C LEU A 165 -5.29 3.63 -7.18
N ILE A 166 -5.49 2.32 -7.11
CA ILE A 166 -4.92 1.35 -8.04
C ILE A 166 -6.05 0.65 -8.77
N PHE A 167 -6.05 0.72 -10.11
CA PHE A 167 -6.96 0.01 -10.97
C PHE A 167 -6.26 -1.22 -11.54
N THR A 168 -6.71 -2.40 -11.14
CA THR A 168 -6.15 -3.67 -11.57
C THR A 168 -7.06 -4.33 -12.59
N CYS A 169 -6.51 -4.71 -13.74
CA CYS A 169 -7.26 -5.45 -14.74
C CYS A 169 -7.56 -6.87 -14.24
N LYS A 170 -8.85 -7.25 -14.21
CA LYS A 170 -9.27 -8.54 -13.65
C LYS A 170 -8.93 -9.74 -14.53
N GLU A 171 -8.64 -9.52 -15.82
CA GLU A 171 -8.50 -10.57 -16.83
C GLU A 171 -7.03 -10.86 -17.18
N THR A 172 -6.09 -10.09 -16.64
CA THR A 172 -4.67 -10.25 -16.97
C THR A 172 -3.95 -11.24 -16.05
N PRO A 173 -2.91 -11.93 -16.55
CA PRO A 173 -2.00 -12.71 -15.73
C PRO A 173 -1.19 -11.80 -14.80
N TYR A 174 -0.46 -12.40 -13.86
CA TYR A 174 0.48 -11.67 -13.01
C TYR A 174 1.75 -11.34 -13.80
N VAL A 175 2.17 -10.07 -13.79
CA VAL A 175 3.39 -9.62 -14.44
C VAL A 175 4.43 -9.30 -13.39
N MET A 176 5.59 -9.95 -13.49
CA MET A 176 6.74 -9.64 -12.63
C MET A 176 7.33 -8.28 -13.03
N GLY A 177 7.54 -7.40 -12.06
CA GLY A 177 8.04 -6.05 -12.30
C GLY A 177 6.95 -5.05 -12.63
N THR A 178 7.14 -4.22 -13.66
CA THR A 178 6.18 -3.19 -14.07
C THR A 178 5.08 -3.82 -14.94
N ASP A 179 3.83 -3.66 -14.51
CA ASP A 179 2.65 -4.08 -15.27
C ASP A 179 1.94 -2.84 -15.85
N GLU A 180 1.95 -2.70 -17.15
CA GLU A 180 1.29 -1.59 -17.87
C GLU A 180 -0.24 -1.66 -17.85
N HIS A 181 -0.82 -2.79 -17.45
CA HIS A 181 -2.26 -2.96 -17.29
C HIS A 181 -2.77 -2.50 -15.90
N ILE A 182 -1.86 -2.17 -15.00
CA ILE A 182 -2.20 -1.60 -13.69
C ILE A 182 -2.06 -0.08 -13.78
N LEU A 183 -3.19 0.62 -13.62
CA LEU A 183 -3.20 2.07 -13.59
C LEU A 183 -3.16 2.56 -12.15
N LYS A 184 -2.27 3.50 -11.86
CA LYS A 184 -2.18 4.18 -10.56
C LYS A 184 -2.64 5.62 -10.73
N TRP A 185 -3.65 5.98 -9.97
CA TRP A 185 -4.08 7.36 -9.87
C TRP A 185 -3.61 7.94 -8.53
N LYS A 186 -3.05 9.13 -8.58
CA LYS A 186 -2.67 9.91 -7.41
C LYS A 186 -3.19 11.33 -7.59
N PRO A 187 -3.64 12.00 -6.51
CA PRO A 187 -3.86 13.44 -6.56
C PRO A 187 -2.57 14.17 -6.98
N ALA A 188 -2.70 15.28 -7.72
CA ALA A 188 -1.54 16.00 -8.23
C ALA A 188 -0.53 16.38 -7.12
N HIS A 189 -1.04 16.79 -5.95
CA HIS A 189 -0.21 17.16 -4.78
C HIS A 189 0.52 15.97 -4.11
N GLU A 190 0.16 14.71 -4.44
CA GLU A 190 0.87 13.52 -3.99
C GLU A 190 2.00 13.11 -4.94
N ASN A 191 2.09 13.73 -6.13
CA ASN A 191 3.23 13.55 -6.99
C ASN A 191 4.44 14.28 -6.39
N SER A 192 5.46 13.52 -6.04
CA SER A 192 6.69 14.03 -5.42
C SER A 192 7.92 13.58 -6.19
N ILE A 193 8.97 14.35 -6.05
CA ILE A 193 10.28 14.13 -6.67
C ILE A 193 11.33 14.22 -5.56
N ASP A 194 12.26 13.29 -5.55
CA ASP A 194 13.44 13.34 -4.69
C ASP A 194 14.56 14.10 -5.42
N PHE A 195 14.89 15.26 -4.89
CA PHE A 195 15.98 16.13 -5.40
C PHE A 195 17.18 16.05 -4.47
N ARG A 196 18.36 16.40 -4.98
CA ARG A 196 19.49 16.75 -4.13
C ARG A 196 19.38 18.23 -3.76
N LEU A 197 19.42 18.51 -2.48
CA LEU A 197 19.42 19.88 -1.95
C LEU A 197 20.81 20.49 -2.10
N LYS A 198 20.88 21.69 -2.66
CA LYS A 198 22.09 22.47 -2.77
C LYS A 198 21.86 23.82 -2.09
N LEU A 199 22.74 24.15 -1.13
CA LEU A 199 22.71 25.45 -0.51
C LEU A 199 23.43 26.45 -1.40
N GLY A 200 22.75 27.56 -1.69
CA GLY A 200 23.34 28.72 -2.35
C GLY A 200 23.98 29.69 -1.35
N SER A 201 24.14 30.94 -1.78
CA SER A 201 24.75 31.99 -0.94
C SER A 201 23.86 32.33 0.27
N PHE A 202 24.52 32.58 1.39
CA PHE A 202 23.89 33.16 2.57
C PHE A 202 23.72 34.67 2.41
N PRO A 203 22.74 35.29 3.11
CA PRO A 203 22.67 36.74 3.19
C PRO A 203 23.96 37.31 3.77
N THR A 204 24.28 38.57 3.46
CA THR A 204 25.40 39.25 4.07
C THR A 204 24.94 40.14 5.25
N MET A 205 25.78 40.23 6.25
CA MET A 205 25.63 41.13 7.40
C MET A 205 26.88 41.99 7.55
N ILE A 206 26.72 43.15 8.17
CA ILE A 206 27.88 44.03 8.48
C ILE A 206 28.21 43.86 9.96
N GLU A 207 29.37 43.36 10.26
CA GLU A 207 29.89 43.22 11.62
C GLU A 207 31.27 43.93 11.70
N ASP A 208 31.42 44.84 12.65
CA ASP A 208 32.62 45.69 12.84
C ASP A 208 33.08 46.47 11.59
N GLY A 209 32.19 46.73 10.62
CA GLY A 209 32.45 47.45 9.38
C GLY A 209 32.88 46.60 8.19
N ASP A 210 33.02 45.30 8.40
CA ASP A 210 33.28 44.30 7.35
C ASP A 210 31.99 43.57 6.92
N GLU A 211 31.89 43.27 5.64
CA GLU A 211 30.80 42.47 5.09
C GLU A 211 31.11 40.97 5.27
N MET A 212 30.25 40.27 6.00
CA MET A 212 30.40 38.85 6.28
C MET A 212 29.12 38.09 5.91
N GLU A 213 29.23 36.79 5.64
CA GLU A 213 28.06 35.93 5.43
C GLU A 213 27.34 35.70 6.78
N ASP A 214 26.03 35.91 6.78
CA ASP A 214 25.14 35.58 7.88
C ASP A 214 24.68 34.12 7.79
N PHE A 215 25.40 33.22 8.44
CA PHE A 215 25.06 31.79 8.49
C PHE A 215 23.80 31.47 9.31
N ASP A 216 23.26 32.40 10.08
CA ASP A 216 21.98 32.28 10.75
C ASP A 216 20.81 32.69 9.83
N GLY A 217 21.10 33.50 8.83
CA GLY A 217 20.20 33.93 7.79
C GLY A 217 19.77 32.75 6.90
N LYS A 218 18.69 32.97 6.17
CA LYS A 218 18.15 31.97 5.25
C LYS A 218 18.87 32.05 3.90
N PRO A 219 19.62 31.00 3.48
CA PRO A 219 20.26 30.98 2.18
C PRO A 219 19.24 30.72 1.07
N ASN A 220 19.67 30.87 -0.17
CA ASN A 220 18.94 30.31 -1.30
C ASN A 220 19.08 28.79 -1.32
N PHE A 221 18.02 28.10 -1.74
CA PHE A 221 18.01 26.65 -1.84
C PHE A 221 17.73 26.25 -3.27
N GLU A 222 18.62 25.48 -3.86
CA GLU A 222 18.50 24.94 -5.19
C GLU A 222 18.23 23.44 -5.12
N LEU A 223 17.46 22.97 -6.09
CA LEU A 223 17.12 21.56 -6.27
C LEU A 223 17.85 21.01 -7.48
N GLU A 224 18.62 19.96 -7.30
CA GLU A 224 19.37 19.31 -8.35
C GLU A 224 18.79 17.95 -8.71
N VAL A 225 18.83 17.60 -9.99
CA VAL A 225 18.44 16.30 -10.53
C VAL A 225 19.65 15.47 -10.91
N PHE A 226 19.49 14.16 -10.88
CA PHE A 226 20.53 13.20 -11.24
C PHE A 226 20.50 12.87 -12.73
N TYR A 227 21.66 12.94 -13.39
CA TYR A 227 21.83 12.61 -14.82
C TYR A 227 22.57 11.28 -15.06
N GLY A 228 22.90 10.56 -13.99
CA GLY A 228 23.72 9.36 -14.05
C GLY A 228 25.22 9.62 -13.85
N ASN A 229 25.98 8.57 -13.59
CA ASN A 229 27.45 8.63 -13.43
C ASN A 229 27.95 9.74 -12.47
N THR A 230 27.27 9.92 -11.34
CA THR A 230 27.56 10.96 -10.34
C THR A 230 27.33 12.41 -10.81
N SER A 231 26.71 12.61 -11.98
CA SER A 231 26.42 13.95 -12.53
C SER A 231 25.10 14.48 -12.01
N TYR A 232 25.10 15.73 -11.58
CA TYR A 232 23.93 16.49 -11.14
C TYR A 232 23.85 17.82 -11.88
N GLY A 233 22.64 18.35 -11.99
CA GLY A 233 22.40 19.66 -12.59
C GLY A 233 21.27 20.38 -11.89
N ASP A 234 21.36 21.71 -11.86
CA ASP A 234 20.35 22.58 -11.28
C ASP A 234 19.02 22.41 -12.03
N PHE A 235 17.93 22.32 -11.29
CA PHE A 235 16.60 22.12 -11.85
C PHE A 235 15.63 23.24 -11.47
N ALA A 236 15.52 23.57 -10.19
CA ALA A 236 14.59 24.57 -9.68
C ALA A 236 15.04 25.14 -8.34
N THR A 237 14.38 26.21 -7.91
CA THR A 237 14.55 26.76 -6.56
C THR A 237 13.52 26.16 -5.62
N LEU A 238 13.95 25.77 -4.43
CA LEU A 238 13.06 25.33 -3.35
C LEU A 238 12.52 26.57 -2.63
N TYR A 239 11.21 26.71 -2.59
CA TYR A 239 10.57 27.76 -1.78
C TYR A 239 10.52 27.36 -0.32
N ILE A 240 11.05 28.23 0.54
CA ILE A 240 11.13 28.05 1.99
C ILE A 240 10.69 29.35 2.67
N ASP A 241 9.74 29.26 3.61
CA ASP A 241 9.42 30.33 4.53
C ASP A 241 10.31 30.27 5.79
N ASP A 242 10.11 31.20 6.71
CA ASP A 242 10.96 31.28 7.93
C ASP A 242 10.72 30.12 8.89
N ALA A 243 9.48 29.60 8.93
CA ALA A 243 9.15 28.40 9.70
C ALA A 243 9.78 27.15 9.10
N ASP A 244 9.81 27.05 7.76
CA ASP A 244 10.51 26.00 7.03
C ASP A 244 12.02 26.02 7.34
N TRP A 245 12.62 27.23 7.32
CA TRP A 245 14.05 27.37 7.66
C TRP A 245 14.36 26.92 9.07
N ALA A 246 13.52 27.29 10.05
CA ALA A 246 13.68 26.84 11.43
C ALA A 246 13.56 25.30 11.52
N ALA A 247 12.62 24.69 10.82
CA ALA A 247 12.46 23.23 10.79
C ALA A 247 13.66 22.53 10.15
N MET A 248 14.23 23.10 9.07
CA MET A 248 15.43 22.55 8.41
C MET A 248 16.66 22.61 9.30
N LYS A 249 16.90 23.74 9.98
CA LYS A 249 17.99 23.87 10.96
C LYS A 249 17.83 22.84 12.08
N HIS A 250 16.64 22.73 12.63
CA HIS A 250 16.34 21.74 13.68
C HIS A 250 16.61 20.30 13.21
N ALA A 251 16.18 19.94 12.02
CA ALA A 251 16.41 18.61 11.45
C ALA A 251 17.91 18.33 11.24
N SER A 252 18.68 19.31 10.74
CA SER A 252 20.13 19.19 10.56
C SER A 252 20.85 18.91 11.89
N ILE A 253 20.47 19.63 12.94
CA ILE A 253 21.05 19.44 14.29
C ILE A 253 20.67 18.08 14.87
N ARG A 254 19.37 17.71 14.79
CA ARG A 254 18.85 16.43 15.30
C ARG A 254 19.56 15.25 14.65
N ASP A 255 19.67 15.27 13.32
CA ASP A 255 20.22 14.19 12.52
C ASP A 255 21.74 14.19 12.47
N ARG A 256 22.39 15.29 12.95
CA ARG A 256 23.84 15.54 12.87
C ARG A 256 24.37 15.42 11.43
N LYS A 257 23.58 15.92 10.46
CA LYS A 257 23.89 15.90 9.03
C LYS A 257 23.78 17.30 8.47
N PRO A 258 24.71 17.73 7.58
CA PRO A 258 24.57 19.00 6.86
C PRO A 258 23.31 18.93 6.00
N LEU A 259 22.74 20.08 5.66
CA LEU A 259 21.61 20.17 4.72
C LEU A 259 22.08 20.01 3.28
N ASP A 260 23.25 20.59 2.97
CA ASP A 260 23.81 20.54 1.62
C ASP A 260 24.11 19.12 1.18
N GLY A 261 23.72 18.79 -0.02
CA GLY A 261 23.90 17.47 -0.61
C GLY A 261 22.89 16.38 -0.17
N ARG A 262 21.98 16.66 0.79
CA ARG A 262 20.96 15.70 1.19
C ARG A 262 19.90 15.51 0.10
N ILE A 263 19.36 14.30 0.03
CA ILE A 263 18.19 14.01 -0.80
C ILE A 263 16.93 14.42 -0.03
N ILE A 264 16.09 15.23 -0.67
CA ILE A 264 14.86 15.76 -0.07
C ILE A 264 13.67 15.51 -0.99
N GLU A 265 12.57 15.03 -0.42
CA GLU A 265 11.33 14.80 -1.17
C GLU A 265 10.53 16.10 -1.30
N CYS A 266 10.27 16.52 -2.54
CA CYS A 266 9.58 17.77 -2.84
C CYS A 266 8.34 17.50 -3.69
N TRP A 267 7.39 18.44 -3.64
CA TRP A 267 6.19 18.47 -4.44
C TRP A 267 5.98 19.87 -5.03
N LEU A 268 5.26 19.94 -6.15
CA LEU A 268 4.96 21.20 -6.82
C LEU A 268 3.64 21.76 -6.27
N GLU A 269 3.75 22.82 -5.46
CA GLU A 269 2.59 23.57 -5.00
C GLU A 269 2.04 24.42 -6.15
N GLN A 270 0.77 24.24 -6.46
CA GLN A 270 0.04 25.02 -7.46
C GLN A 270 -1.01 25.88 -6.75
N PRO A 271 -0.67 27.09 -6.30
CA PRO A 271 -1.62 27.94 -5.60
C PRO A 271 -2.72 28.42 -6.57
N ALA A 272 -3.91 28.71 -6.04
CA ALA A 272 -5.02 29.23 -6.84
C ALA A 272 -4.68 30.56 -7.52
N TYR A 273 -3.76 31.34 -6.95
CA TYR A 273 -3.23 32.58 -7.49
C TYR A 273 -1.71 32.61 -7.29
N GLY A 274 -0.96 33.01 -8.31
CA GLY A 274 0.50 33.11 -8.29
C GLY A 274 1.18 31.98 -9.07
N GLU A 275 2.50 31.96 -8.98
CA GLU A 275 3.33 30.96 -9.67
C GLU A 275 3.46 29.68 -8.87
N SER A 276 3.56 28.56 -9.58
CA SER A 276 3.85 27.27 -8.98
C SER A 276 5.25 27.27 -8.36
N ARG A 277 5.39 26.61 -7.24
CA ARG A 277 6.66 26.58 -6.50
C ARG A 277 6.92 25.23 -5.86
N TRP A 278 8.18 24.83 -5.85
CA TRP A 278 8.61 23.61 -5.19
C TRP A 278 8.67 23.79 -3.69
N ARG A 279 8.05 22.85 -2.97
CA ARG A 279 8.07 22.75 -1.50
C ARG A 279 8.49 21.36 -1.08
N PHE A 280 9.14 21.25 0.06
CA PHE A 280 9.44 19.92 0.61
C PHE A 280 8.22 19.27 1.24
N LYS A 281 8.13 17.93 1.15
CA LYS A 281 7.20 17.12 1.92
C LYS A 281 7.63 17.13 3.38
N ARG A 282 6.64 17.06 4.29
CA ARG A 282 6.89 17.04 5.74
C ARG A 282 6.67 15.66 6.31
N GLU A 283 7.45 15.34 7.34
CA GLU A 283 7.16 14.24 8.23
C GLU A 283 6.01 14.60 9.20
N ASN A 284 5.52 13.61 9.95
CA ASN A 284 4.43 13.83 10.90
C ASN A 284 4.75 14.85 12.01
N ASP A 285 6.02 15.06 12.31
CA ASP A 285 6.51 16.05 13.26
C ASP A 285 6.73 17.44 12.64
N GLY A 286 6.38 17.62 11.36
CA GLY A 286 6.52 18.86 10.60
C GLY A 286 7.91 19.10 10.03
N THR A 287 8.88 18.23 10.29
CA THR A 287 10.24 18.35 9.72
C THR A 287 10.28 17.97 8.26
N PRO A 288 11.28 18.45 7.48
CA PRO A 288 11.45 18.04 6.08
C PRO A 288 11.65 16.53 5.96
N ARG A 289 11.02 15.94 4.93
CA ARG A 289 11.22 14.54 4.58
C ARG A 289 12.52 14.38 3.80
N PHE A 290 13.59 14.11 4.54
CA PHE A 290 14.86 13.73 3.94
C PHE A 290 14.87 12.23 3.61
N ARG A 291 15.41 11.92 2.43
CA ARG A 291 15.52 10.56 1.92
C ARG A 291 16.92 9.99 2.17
N ASP A 292 17.29 9.90 3.44
CA ASP A 292 18.60 9.37 3.86
C ASP A 292 18.80 7.87 3.55
N ASP A 293 17.71 7.20 3.12
CA ASP A 293 17.69 5.85 2.59
C ASP A 293 18.15 5.74 1.13
N LYS A 294 18.32 6.88 0.43
CA LYS A 294 18.72 6.97 -0.98
C LYS A 294 20.13 7.54 -1.13
N HIS A 295 20.85 7.02 -2.11
CA HIS A 295 22.17 7.53 -2.48
C HIS A 295 22.06 8.70 -3.46
N ASP A 296 21.10 8.66 -4.37
CA ASP A 296 20.94 9.62 -5.43
C ASP A 296 19.53 10.19 -5.50
N ALA A 297 19.40 11.41 -6.01
CA ALA A 297 18.14 12.01 -6.38
C ALA A 297 17.46 11.25 -7.54
N ASN A 298 16.22 11.59 -7.86
CA ASN A 298 15.57 11.02 -9.03
C ASN A 298 16.33 11.37 -10.30
N HIS A 299 16.47 10.38 -11.18
CA HIS A 299 17.05 10.59 -12.50
C HIS A 299 16.14 11.50 -13.32
N ILE A 300 16.72 12.35 -14.18
CA ILE A 300 15.99 13.34 -14.99
C ILE A 300 14.80 12.71 -15.74
N SER A 301 14.94 11.51 -16.29
CA SER A 301 13.83 10.83 -16.98
C SER A 301 12.65 10.47 -16.05
N THR A 302 12.91 10.28 -14.76
CA THR A 302 11.84 10.08 -13.75
C THR A 302 11.18 11.41 -13.44
N VAL A 303 11.98 12.47 -13.29
CA VAL A 303 11.49 13.83 -13.05
C VAL A 303 10.55 14.28 -14.18
N GLU A 304 10.95 14.10 -15.44
CA GLU A 304 10.13 14.43 -16.62
C GLU A 304 8.78 13.69 -16.61
N LYS A 305 8.77 12.40 -16.29
CA LYS A 305 7.53 11.60 -16.18
C LYS A 305 6.62 12.10 -15.06
N VAL A 306 7.19 12.50 -13.90
CA VAL A 306 6.40 13.03 -12.78
C VAL A 306 5.84 14.40 -13.15
N ILE A 307 6.63 15.28 -13.81
CA ILE A 307 6.14 16.58 -14.29
C ILE A 307 4.98 16.37 -15.28
N GLN A 308 5.14 15.49 -16.25
CA GLN A 308 4.06 15.15 -17.18
C GLN A 308 2.81 14.66 -16.45
N SER A 309 2.97 13.83 -15.39
CA SER A 309 1.84 13.37 -14.58
C SER A 309 1.15 14.50 -13.79
N ILE A 310 1.88 15.56 -13.45
CA ILE A 310 1.32 16.76 -12.81
C ILE A 310 0.57 17.62 -13.84
N GLU A 311 1.13 17.79 -15.04
CA GLU A 311 0.54 18.59 -16.12
C GLU A 311 -0.73 17.93 -16.70
N ASP A 312 -0.70 16.61 -16.89
CA ASP A 312 -1.79 15.80 -17.42
C ASP A 312 -2.69 15.23 -16.30
N ALA A 313 -2.69 15.82 -15.11
CA ALA A 313 -3.38 15.29 -13.95
C ALA A 313 -4.88 15.13 -14.21
N VAL A 314 -5.39 13.91 -13.97
CA VAL A 314 -6.82 13.64 -13.89
C VAL A 314 -7.26 13.97 -12.47
N SER A 315 -8.20 14.88 -12.30
CA SER A 315 -8.71 15.24 -10.97
C SER A 315 -9.65 14.17 -10.40
N GLN A 316 -9.89 14.22 -9.11
CA GLN A 316 -10.90 13.40 -8.45
C GLN A 316 -12.28 13.67 -9.03
N GLU A 317 -12.57 14.94 -9.28
CA GLU A 317 -13.84 15.43 -9.85
C GLU A 317 -14.05 14.87 -11.26
N ASP A 318 -12.99 14.83 -12.09
CA ASP A 318 -13.04 14.23 -13.42
C ASP A 318 -13.36 12.73 -13.37
N LEU A 319 -12.71 12.00 -12.46
CA LEU A 319 -12.98 10.57 -12.27
C LEU A 319 -14.44 10.32 -11.86
N ILE A 320 -14.96 11.09 -10.89
CA ILE A 320 -16.34 10.98 -10.43
C ILE A 320 -17.31 11.34 -11.56
N ALA A 321 -17.05 12.40 -12.32
CA ALA A 321 -17.89 12.81 -13.45
C ALA A 321 -18.03 11.72 -14.53
N HIS A 322 -17.00 10.90 -14.72
CA HIS A 322 -16.99 9.81 -15.69
C HIS A 322 -17.50 8.45 -15.15
N GLU A 323 -17.86 8.37 -13.87
CA GLU A 323 -18.31 7.13 -13.22
C GLU A 323 -19.42 6.41 -13.99
N TYR A 324 -20.39 7.15 -14.48
CA TYR A 324 -21.51 6.60 -15.24
C TYR A 324 -21.09 5.99 -16.59
N ASP A 325 -20.16 6.63 -17.31
CA ASP A 325 -19.65 6.12 -18.56
C ASP A 325 -18.76 4.90 -18.36
N ILE A 326 -17.98 4.88 -17.30
CA ILE A 326 -17.20 3.71 -16.87
C ILE A 326 -18.15 2.55 -16.54
N MET A 327 -19.25 2.79 -15.85
CA MET A 327 -20.27 1.78 -15.55
C MET A 327 -20.89 1.22 -16.82
N LYS A 328 -21.27 2.05 -17.78
CA LYS A 328 -21.80 1.60 -19.07
C LYS A 328 -20.80 0.74 -19.84
N ALA A 329 -19.55 1.20 -19.89
CA ALA A 329 -18.48 0.46 -20.55
C ALA A 329 -18.20 -0.88 -19.87
N TRP A 330 -18.24 -0.93 -18.55
CA TRP A 330 -18.12 -2.17 -17.77
C TRP A 330 -19.25 -3.14 -18.11
N LYS A 331 -20.51 -2.74 -18.01
CA LYS A 331 -21.69 -3.57 -18.27
C LYS A 331 -21.71 -4.13 -19.70
N ARG A 332 -21.24 -3.35 -20.67
CA ARG A 332 -21.12 -3.80 -22.06
C ARG A 332 -20.07 -4.89 -22.23
N ARG A 333 -18.96 -4.82 -21.50
CA ARG A 333 -17.87 -5.82 -21.56
C ARG A 333 -18.15 -7.07 -20.74
N HIS A 334 -19.03 -6.99 -19.71
CA HIS A 334 -19.33 -8.08 -18.78
C HIS A 334 -20.83 -8.37 -18.70
N PRO A 335 -21.50 -8.76 -19.83
CA PRO A 335 -22.94 -9.03 -19.84
C PRO A 335 -23.33 -10.23 -18.96
N GLU A 336 -22.42 -11.17 -18.73
CA GLU A 336 -22.63 -12.33 -17.87
C GLU A 336 -22.80 -11.94 -16.39
N GLU A 337 -22.07 -10.93 -15.91
CA GLU A 337 -22.23 -10.44 -14.54
C GLU A 337 -23.58 -9.78 -14.32
N GLU A 338 -24.06 -9.03 -15.31
CA GLU A 338 -25.40 -8.41 -15.26
C GLU A 338 -26.50 -9.45 -15.32
N ALA A 339 -26.33 -10.50 -16.14
CA ALA A 339 -27.26 -11.63 -16.19
C ALA A 339 -27.30 -12.42 -14.86
N ALA A 340 -26.13 -12.60 -14.21
CA ALA A 340 -26.05 -13.25 -12.91
C ALA A 340 -26.75 -12.42 -11.82
N LYS A 341 -26.53 -11.10 -11.78
CA LYS A 341 -27.21 -10.20 -10.84
C LYS A 341 -28.74 -10.23 -11.02
N ARG A 342 -29.24 -10.23 -12.27
CA ARG A 342 -30.67 -10.33 -12.54
C ARG A 342 -31.26 -11.62 -12.01
N ARG A 343 -30.61 -12.77 -12.27
CA ARG A 343 -31.04 -14.08 -11.77
C ARG A 343 -31.07 -14.13 -10.23
N GLN A 344 -30.07 -13.55 -9.56
CA GLN A 344 -30.04 -13.46 -8.09
C GLN A 344 -31.18 -12.58 -7.56
N ALA A 345 -31.43 -11.44 -8.19
CA ALA A 345 -32.53 -10.55 -7.80
C ALA A 345 -33.91 -11.19 -8.02
N GLU A 346 -34.09 -11.95 -9.10
CA GLU A 346 -35.31 -12.71 -9.38
C GLU A 346 -35.51 -13.84 -8.36
N ALA A 347 -34.44 -14.60 -8.05
CA ALA A 347 -34.48 -15.64 -7.03
C ALA A 347 -34.82 -15.08 -5.63
N ALA A 348 -34.26 -13.93 -5.26
CA ALA A 348 -34.57 -13.26 -4.00
C ALA A 348 -36.02 -12.77 -3.91
N ARG A 349 -36.62 -12.37 -5.04
CA ARG A 349 -38.04 -11.99 -5.13
C ARG A 349 -39.00 -13.17 -5.12
N ALA A 350 -38.57 -14.34 -5.62
CA ALA A 350 -39.39 -15.54 -5.68
C ALA A 350 -39.65 -16.19 -4.31
N GLY A 351 -38.88 -15.84 -3.29
CA GLY A 351 -38.98 -16.42 -1.94
C GLY A 351 -38.58 -17.91 -1.87
N PRO A 352 -38.53 -18.50 -0.69
CA PRO A 352 -38.24 -19.93 -0.57
C PRO A 352 -39.39 -20.77 -1.18
N PRO A 353 -39.08 -21.91 -1.80
CA PRO A 353 -40.09 -22.79 -2.34
C PRO A 353 -41.09 -23.19 -1.25
N ARG A 354 -42.40 -23.07 -1.54
CA ARG A 354 -43.46 -23.53 -0.62
C ARG A 354 -43.26 -25.02 -0.35
N ALA A 355 -43.21 -25.35 0.93
CA ALA A 355 -43.18 -26.75 1.33
C ALA A 355 -44.35 -27.53 0.70
N PRO A 356 -44.13 -28.77 0.22
CA PRO A 356 -45.20 -29.58 -0.34
C PRO A 356 -46.27 -29.78 0.73
N PRO A 357 -47.57 -29.83 0.33
CA PRO A 357 -48.66 -30.06 1.27
C PRO A 357 -48.44 -31.40 1.99
N GLN A 358 -48.44 -31.39 3.28
CA GLN A 358 -48.44 -32.63 4.10
C GLN A 358 -49.80 -33.33 3.82
N ASN A 359 -49.77 -34.43 3.08
CA ASN A 359 -50.94 -35.30 2.95
C ASN A 359 -51.21 -35.90 4.34
N GLY A 360 -52.26 -35.40 4.99
CA GLY A 360 -52.79 -36.01 6.18
C GLY A 360 -53.40 -37.38 5.80
N HIS A 361 -52.81 -38.42 6.38
CA HIS A 361 -53.50 -39.71 6.44
C HIS A 361 -54.44 -39.68 7.64
N THR A 362 -55.71 -39.72 7.36
CA THR A 362 -56.79 -40.13 8.28
C THR A 362 -56.73 -41.61 8.53
#